data_e5bb9fa1bcfb6aa6300dc98c306293ae
#
_entry.id   e5bb9fa1bcfb6aa6300dc98c306293ae
#
_cell.length_a   1.000
_cell.length_b   1.000
_cell.length_c   1.000
_cell.angle_alpha   90.00
_cell.angle_beta   90.00
_cell.angle_gamma   90.00
#
_symmetry.space_group_name_H-M   'P 1'
#
loop_
_entity.id
_entity.type
_entity.pdbx_description
1 polymer ?
#
loop_
_entity_poly.entity_id
_entity_poly.type
_entity_poly.pdbx_seq_one_letter_code
_entity_poly.pdbx_strand_id
1 'polypeptide(L)'
;MPTSTPPPLNTAAILQKYGLRPKKKLGQNFLQDPNILNKIVQIAEVSETDTVLEIGPGLGSLTRHLAASAKEVVAVEIDSWIIPALKASLDGYANSKVIEGDMLEIAPSEIISAPEYLVVANIPYYITSALLRHLLENNPRPNRMILTIQKEVAKRICVPEGKKMSLLALSVQVYGKPEIAGHIPAGAFYPPPKVDSAIICIKLYPKPRIPASLLDDFFLLAKAGFSQKRKTLRNALAGGLRLF
;
A
#
# COMPACT_ATOMS: atom_id res chain seq x y z
N MET A 1 -4.53 5.21 26.33
CA MET A 1 -3.99 3.87 26.68
C MET A 1 -4.21 3.00 25.47
N PRO A 2 -3.24 2.29 24.94
CA PRO A 2 -3.52 1.41 23.82
C PRO A 2 -4.56 0.38 24.27
N THR A 3 -5.68 0.38 23.60
CA THR A 3 -6.69 -0.67 23.69
C THR A 3 -6.02 -2.01 23.41
N SER A 4 -6.44 -3.05 24.12
CA SER A 4 -5.84 -4.37 24.06
C SER A 4 -5.64 -4.85 22.63
N THR A 5 -4.47 -5.38 22.31
CA THR A 5 -4.17 -6.01 21.01
C THR A 5 -5.31 -6.97 20.61
N PRO A 6 -5.89 -6.84 19.42
CA PRO A 6 -6.95 -7.73 18.96
C PRO A 6 -6.49 -9.20 18.97
N PRO A 7 -7.35 -10.14 19.39
CA PRO A 7 -6.98 -11.55 19.35
C PRO A 7 -6.71 -12.02 17.92
N PRO A 8 -5.77 -12.95 17.69
CA PRO A 8 -5.46 -13.44 16.36
C PRO A 8 -6.69 -14.02 15.64
N LEU A 9 -6.82 -13.78 14.34
CA LEU A 9 -7.81 -14.42 13.49
C LEU A 9 -7.31 -15.81 13.04
N ASN A 10 -8.16 -16.81 13.15
CA ASN A 10 -7.90 -18.10 12.51
C ASN A 10 -8.32 -18.03 11.04
N THR A 11 -7.41 -17.61 10.19
CA THR A 11 -7.64 -17.43 8.74
C THR A 11 -8.21 -18.67 8.08
N ALA A 12 -7.67 -19.86 8.36
CA ALA A 12 -8.13 -21.11 7.76
C ALA A 12 -9.58 -21.46 8.18
N ALA A 13 -9.90 -21.29 9.47
CA ALA A 13 -11.26 -21.55 9.98
C ALA A 13 -12.28 -20.56 9.39
N ILE A 14 -11.92 -19.27 9.23
CA ILE A 14 -12.81 -18.28 8.62
C ILE A 14 -13.06 -18.63 7.16
N LEU A 15 -12.02 -18.93 6.39
CA LEU A 15 -12.15 -19.32 4.99
C LEU A 15 -13.06 -20.56 4.86
N GLN A 16 -12.88 -21.57 5.70
CA GLN A 16 -13.73 -22.77 5.73
C GLN A 16 -15.18 -22.43 6.07
N LYS A 17 -15.41 -21.63 7.13
CA LYS A 17 -16.75 -21.23 7.60
C LYS A 17 -17.56 -20.53 6.50
N TYR A 18 -16.92 -19.69 5.69
CA TYR A 18 -17.56 -18.92 4.62
C TYR A 18 -17.46 -19.58 3.24
N GLY A 19 -16.90 -20.80 3.13
CA GLY A 19 -16.72 -21.49 1.86
C GLY A 19 -15.76 -20.78 0.90
N LEU A 20 -14.83 -19.97 1.43
CA LEU A 20 -13.91 -19.15 0.66
C LEU A 20 -12.60 -19.88 0.35
N ARG A 21 -12.00 -19.53 -0.77
CA ARG A 21 -10.65 -19.97 -1.15
C ARG A 21 -9.83 -18.76 -1.60
N PRO A 22 -8.54 -18.67 -1.19
CA PRO A 22 -7.67 -17.57 -1.62
C PRO A 22 -7.57 -17.49 -3.15
N LYS A 23 -7.87 -16.33 -3.72
CA LYS A 23 -7.87 -16.11 -5.17
C LYS A 23 -6.47 -15.66 -5.63
N LYS A 24 -5.76 -16.53 -6.34
CA LYS A 24 -4.43 -16.25 -6.90
C LYS A 24 -4.44 -15.02 -7.84
N LYS A 25 -5.53 -14.82 -8.60
CA LYS A 25 -5.68 -13.66 -9.50
C LYS A 25 -5.67 -12.33 -8.75
N LEU A 26 -6.16 -12.31 -7.52
CA LEU A 26 -6.17 -11.14 -6.65
C LEU A 26 -4.94 -11.08 -5.72
N GLY A 27 -3.99 -11.99 -5.88
CA GLY A 27 -2.77 -12.03 -5.06
C GLY A 27 -3.04 -12.19 -3.56
N GLN A 28 -4.13 -12.85 -3.17
CA GLN A 28 -4.56 -12.99 -1.78
C GLN A 28 -3.56 -13.83 -0.98
N ASN A 29 -2.82 -13.15 -0.09
CA ASN A 29 -1.96 -13.71 0.94
C ASN A 29 -2.29 -12.97 2.23
N PHE A 30 -3.06 -13.60 3.10
CA PHE A 30 -3.57 -12.97 4.33
C PHE A 30 -2.46 -12.94 5.39
N LEU A 31 -2.07 -11.75 5.82
CA LEU A 31 -1.13 -11.58 6.92
C LEU A 31 -1.82 -11.98 8.22
N GLN A 32 -1.23 -12.93 8.95
CA GLN A 32 -1.84 -13.51 10.16
C GLN A 32 -0.95 -13.47 11.40
N ASP A 33 0.34 -13.14 11.27
CA ASP A 33 1.25 -13.04 12.41
C ASP A 33 0.93 -11.78 13.25
N PRO A 34 0.46 -11.93 14.50
CA PRO A 34 0.04 -10.81 15.34
C PRO A 34 1.19 -9.87 15.71
N ASN A 35 2.42 -10.37 15.81
CA ASN A 35 3.59 -9.54 16.11
C ASN A 35 3.91 -8.61 14.94
N ILE A 36 3.75 -9.11 13.71
CA ILE A 36 3.95 -8.31 12.51
C ILE A 36 2.82 -7.30 12.33
N LEU A 37 1.56 -7.68 12.58
CA LEU A 37 0.42 -6.76 12.54
C LEU A 37 0.63 -5.60 13.53
N ASN A 38 1.00 -5.90 14.78
CA ASN A 38 1.34 -4.88 15.77
C ASN A 38 2.50 -3.99 15.33
N LYS A 39 3.55 -4.60 14.78
CA LYS A 39 4.72 -3.86 14.27
C LYS A 39 4.34 -2.88 13.15
N ILE A 40 3.43 -3.26 12.24
CA ILE A 40 2.94 -2.37 11.19
C ILE A 40 2.26 -1.14 11.80
N VAL A 41 1.36 -1.34 12.77
CA VAL A 41 0.66 -0.23 13.45
C VAL A 41 1.64 0.67 14.20
N GLN A 42 2.63 0.11 14.87
CA GLN A 42 3.69 0.88 15.55
C GLN A 42 4.53 1.70 14.56
N ILE A 43 4.96 1.11 13.43
CA ILE A 43 5.69 1.83 12.38
C ILE A 43 4.83 2.93 11.77
N ALA A 44 3.52 2.68 11.64
CA ALA A 44 2.58 3.66 11.15
C ALA A 44 2.32 4.80 12.16
N GLU A 45 2.71 4.62 13.42
CA GLU A 45 2.45 5.60 14.50
C GLU A 45 0.97 6.04 14.50
N VAL A 46 0.06 5.07 14.33
CA VAL A 46 -1.39 5.35 14.28
C VAL A 46 -1.86 5.82 15.65
N SER A 47 -2.64 6.89 15.67
CA SER A 47 -3.22 7.49 16.86
C SER A 47 -4.74 7.65 16.78
N GLU A 48 -5.38 7.91 17.91
CA GLU A 48 -6.85 8.13 18.03
C GLU A 48 -7.36 9.38 17.25
N THR A 49 -6.47 10.15 16.64
CA THR A 49 -6.83 11.30 15.80
C THR A 49 -6.73 11.00 14.30
N ASP A 50 -6.14 9.85 13.93
CA ASP A 50 -5.85 9.52 12.54
C ASP A 50 -7.03 8.87 11.81
N THR A 51 -7.26 9.30 10.58
CA THR A 51 -8.04 8.56 9.59
C THR A 51 -7.09 7.71 8.75
N VAL A 52 -7.36 6.41 8.67
CA VAL A 52 -6.53 5.44 7.95
C VAL A 52 -7.29 4.86 6.77
N LEU A 53 -6.69 4.91 5.59
CA LEU A 53 -7.13 4.18 4.41
C LEU A 53 -6.37 2.85 4.33
N GLU A 54 -7.08 1.75 4.37
CA GLU A 54 -6.56 0.40 4.13
C GLU A 54 -7.02 -0.12 2.77
N ILE A 55 -6.10 -0.64 1.98
CA ILE A 55 -6.39 -1.23 0.67
C ILE A 55 -6.18 -2.73 0.74
N GLY A 56 -7.23 -3.49 0.37
CA GLY A 56 -7.22 -4.95 0.44
C GLY A 56 -7.21 -5.48 1.88
N PRO A 57 -8.19 -5.15 2.72
CA PRO A 57 -8.27 -5.61 4.11
C PRO A 57 -8.37 -7.14 4.22
N GLY A 58 -8.84 -7.81 3.17
CA GLY A 58 -9.01 -9.26 3.14
C GLY A 58 -9.98 -9.71 4.23
N LEU A 59 -9.50 -10.51 5.18
CA LEU A 59 -10.31 -10.98 6.31
C LEU A 59 -10.30 -10.04 7.53
N GLY A 60 -9.64 -8.87 7.44
CA GLY A 60 -9.67 -7.84 8.47
C GLY A 60 -8.60 -7.98 9.56
N SER A 61 -7.56 -8.81 9.36
CA SER A 61 -6.51 -8.97 10.36
C SER A 61 -5.83 -7.64 10.69
N LEU A 62 -5.38 -6.90 9.68
CA LEU A 62 -4.75 -5.60 9.88
C LEU A 62 -5.79 -4.53 10.23
N THR A 63 -6.97 -4.54 9.62
CA THR A 63 -8.07 -3.59 9.88
C THR A 63 -8.39 -3.50 11.37
N ARG A 64 -8.50 -4.63 12.06
CA ARG A 64 -8.80 -4.68 13.50
C ARG A 64 -7.71 -4.02 14.35
N HIS A 65 -6.44 -4.21 13.99
CA HIS A 65 -5.31 -3.58 14.69
C HIS A 65 -5.28 -2.07 14.44
N LEU A 66 -5.63 -1.64 13.21
CA LEU A 66 -5.77 -0.23 12.87
C LEU A 66 -6.95 0.40 13.62
N ALA A 67 -8.12 -0.25 13.59
CA ALA A 67 -9.32 0.25 14.25
C ALA A 67 -9.19 0.33 15.77
N ALA A 68 -8.36 -0.52 16.39
CA ALA A 68 -8.04 -0.43 17.81
C ALA A 68 -7.22 0.80 18.19
N SER A 69 -6.64 1.52 17.24
CA SER A 69 -5.73 2.66 17.49
C SER A 69 -6.13 3.94 16.76
N ALA A 70 -6.86 3.83 15.65
CA ALA A 70 -7.25 4.94 14.79
C ALA A 70 -8.57 5.59 15.23
N LYS A 71 -8.77 6.85 14.83
CA LYS A 71 -10.08 7.51 14.88
C LYS A 71 -11.07 6.83 13.93
N GLU A 72 -10.65 6.54 12.72
CA GLU A 72 -11.45 5.94 11.67
C GLU A 72 -10.59 5.10 10.74
N VAL A 73 -11.11 3.98 10.29
CA VAL A 73 -10.50 3.14 9.25
C VAL A 73 -11.46 3.00 8.09
N VAL A 74 -11.05 3.45 6.90
CA VAL A 74 -11.75 3.23 5.64
C VAL A 74 -11.04 2.10 4.90
N ALA A 75 -11.70 0.95 4.75
CA ALA A 75 -11.12 -0.25 4.16
C ALA A 75 -11.77 -0.53 2.79
N VAL A 76 -10.99 -0.54 1.72
CA VAL A 76 -11.47 -0.78 0.34
C VAL A 76 -11.10 -2.20 -0.09
N GLU A 77 -12.12 -3.02 -0.40
CA GLU A 77 -11.96 -4.43 -0.81
C GLU A 77 -12.60 -4.68 -2.17
N ILE A 78 -11.82 -5.26 -3.08
CA ILE A 78 -12.27 -5.57 -4.45
C ILE A 78 -13.03 -6.91 -4.50
N ASP A 79 -12.77 -7.83 -3.58
CA ASP A 79 -13.39 -9.14 -3.57
C ASP A 79 -14.70 -9.15 -2.79
N SER A 80 -15.82 -8.98 -3.48
CA SER A 80 -17.17 -9.02 -2.89
C SER A 80 -17.46 -10.29 -2.07
N TRP A 81 -16.85 -11.42 -2.44
CA TRP A 81 -17.03 -12.69 -1.72
C TRP A 81 -16.44 -12.70 -0.31
N ILE A 82 -15.39 -11.90 -0.08
CA ILE A 82 -14.75 -11.79 1.24
C ILE A 82 -15.52 -10.84 2.18
N ILE A 83 -16.26 -9.88 1.65
CA ILE A 83 -16.90 -8.81 2.43
C ILE A 83 -17.78 -9.33 3.58
N PRO A 84 -18.59 -10.38 3.45
CA PRO A 84 -19.35 -10.92 4.59
C PRO A 84 -18.45 -11.40 5.73
N ALA A 85 -17.36 -12.10 5.42
CA ALA A 85 -16.39 -12.56 6.42
C ALA A 85 -15.61 -11.40 7.04
N LEU A 86 -15.23 -10.40 6.25
CA LEU A 86 -14.58 -9.18 6.70
C LEU A 86 -15.48 -8.42 7.68
N LYS A 87 -16.73 -8.13 7.31
CA LYS A 87 -17.68 -7.43 8.19
C LYS A 87 -17.91 -8.18 9.51
N ALA A 88 -18.02 -9.52 9.47
CA ALA A 88 -18.15 -10.32 10.67
C ALA A 88 -16.88 -10.27 11.56
N SER A 89 -15.69 -10.15 10.98
CA SER A 89 -14.45 -10.00 11.75
C SER A 89 -14.28 -8.62 12.36
N LEU A 90 -15.00 -7.63 11.84
CA LEU A 90 -15.01 -6.23 12.30
C LEU A 90 -16.17 -5.94 13.25
N ASP A 91 -16.93 -6.94 13.63
CA ASP A 91 -17.95 -6.79 14.66
C ASP A 91 -17.31 -6.27 15.97
N GLY A 92 -17.87 -5.18 16.51
CA GLY A 92 -17.31 -4.46 17.65
C GLY A 92 -16.32 -3.33 17.30
N TYR A 93 -15.97 -3.11 16.03
CA TYR A 93 -15.12 -2.00 15.56
C TYR A 93 -15.96 -0.97 14.79
N ALA A 94 -16.79 -0.21 15.51
CA ALA A 94 -17.73 0.76 14.94
C ALA A 94 -17.05 1.90 14.14
N ASN A 95 -15.74 2.13 14.34
CA ASN A 95 -14.94 3.11 13.64
C ASN A 95 -14.33 2.58 12.33
N SER A 96 -14.72 1.38 11.88
CA SER A 96 -14.28 0.81 10.61
C SER A 96 -15.40 0.84 9.57
N LYS A 97 -15.11 1.37 8.38
CA LYS A 97 -16.01 1.44 7.22
C LYS A 97 -15.47 0.58 6.10
N VAL A 98 -16.25 -0.38 5.62
CA VAL A 98 -15.88 -1.24 4.47
C VAL A 98 -16.56 -0.73 3.21
N ILE A 99 -15.76 -0.49 2.17
CA ILE A 99 -16.18 -0.09 0.83
C ILE A 99 -15.83 -1.22 -0.14
N GLU A 100 -16.82 -1.70 -0.90
CA GLU A 100 -16.61 -2.63 -1.99
C GLU A 100 -16.18 -1.84 -3.24
N GLY A 101 -15.02 -2.18 -3.84
CA GLY A 101 -14.56 -1.53 -5.06
C GLY A 101 -13.09 -1.75 -5.37
N ASP A 102 -12.69 -1.31 -6.56
CA ASP A 102 -11.28 -1.27 -6.97
C ASP A 102 -10.67 0.09 -6.57
N MET A 103 -9.67 0.08 -5.68
CA MET A 103 -8.99 1.30 -5.26
C MET A 103 -8.28 2.02 -6.41
N LEU A 104 -7.99 1.35 -7.51
CA LEU A 104 -7.41 2.00 -8.69
C LEU A 104 -8.44 2.84 -9.49
N GLU A 105 -9.73 2.62 -9.26
CA GLU A 105 -10.84 3.35 -9.90
C GLU A 105 -11.48 4.39 -8.97
N ILE A 106 -11.27 4.25 -7.64
CA ILE A 106 -11.84 5.15 -6.63
C ILE A 106 -10.84 6.26 -6.31
N ALA A 107 -11.22 7.52 -6.50
CA ALA A 107 -10.38 8.64 -6.07
C ALA A 107 -10.41 8.76 -4.52
N PRO A 108 -9.26 9.02 -3.86
CA PRO A 108 -9.24 9.20 -2.41
C PRO A 108 -10.24 10.24 -1.90
N SER A 109 -10.50 11.30 -2.65
CA SER A 109 -11.47 12.36 -2.32
C SER A 109 -12.93 11.88 -2.26
N GLU A 110 -13.26 10.75 -2.86
CA GLU A 110 -14.62 10.20 -2.83
C GLU A 110 -14.93 9.46 -1.52
N ILE A 111 -13.88 8.99 -0.84
CA ILE A 111 -14.03 8.11 0.32
C ILE A 111 -13.39 8.64 1.59
N ILE A 112 -12.47 9.60 1.50
CA ILE A 112 -11.78 10.23 2.62
C ILE A 112 -12.27 11.68 2.75
N SER A 113 -12.97 11.97 3.86
CA SER A 113 -13.44 13.32 4.17
C SER A 113 -12.44 14.09 5.07
N ALA A 114 -11.50 13.39 5.69
CA ALA A 114 -10.49 14.01 6.55
C ALA A 114 -9.49 14.84 5.72
N PRO A 115 -9.04 16.00 6.21
CA PRO A 115 -8.04 16.84 5.52
C PRO A 115 -6.68 16.14 5.43
N GLU A 116 -6.39 15.25 6.37
CA GLU A 116 -5.17 14.47 6.47
C GLU A 116 -5.51 13.00 6.75
N TYR A 117 -4.77 12.10 6.11
CA TYR A 117 -4.96 10.67 6.31
C TYR A 117 -3.68 9.87 6.09
N LEU A 118 -3.67 8.65 6.59
CA LEU A 118 -2.59 7.68 6.41
C LEU A 118 -3.06 6.56 5.49
N VAL A 119 -2.13 5.97 4.73
CA VAL A 119 -2.38 4.70 4.06
C VAL A 119 -1.59 3.62 4.77
N VAL A 120 -2.28 2.59 5.26
CA VAL A 120 -1.64 1.41 5.87
C VAL A 120 -2.24 0.16 5.24
N ALA A 121 -1.43 -0.61 4.50
CA ALA A 121 -1.97 -1.71 3.71
C ALA A 121 -0.99 -2.86 3.48
N ASN A 122 -1.55 -4.08 3.45
CA ASN A 122 -0.87 -5.26 2.93
C ASN A 122 -1.26 -5.44 1.45
N ILE A 123 -0.51 -4.80 0.53
CA ILE A 123 -0.90 -4.65 -0.87
C ILE A 123 -0.69 -5.95 -1.67
N PRO A 124 -1.66 -6.38 -2.48
CA PRO A 124 -1.43 -7.39 -3.50
C PRO A 124 -0.28 -6.98 -4.44
N TYR A 125 0.70 -7.86 -4.63
CA TYR A 125 1.97 -7.50 -5.30
C TYR A 125 1.80 -6.99 -6.72
N TYR A 126 0.79 -7.47 -7.46
CA TYR A 126 0.59 -7.15 -8.86
C TYR A 126 0.12 -5.70 -9.09
N ILE A 127 -0.51 -5.05 -8.09
CA ILE A 127 -0.99 -3.66 -8.21
C ILE A 127 -0.03 -2.63 -7.58
N THR A 128 1.06 -3.05 -6.93
CA THR A 128 1.92 -2.15 -6.12
C THR A 128 2.31 -0.87 -6.88
N SER A 129 2.78 -0.99 -8.11
CA SER A 129 3.24 0.18 -8.88
C SER A 129 2.08 1.08 -9.33
N ALA A 130 0.95 0.49 -9.73
CA ALA A 130 -0.24 1.24 -10.14
C ALA A 130 -0.85 1.98 -8.95
N LEU A 131 -0.95 1.29 -7.80
CA LEU A 131 -1.51 1.87 -6.58
C LEU A 131 -0.65 3.01 -6.03
N LEU A 132 0.67 2.85 -6.01
CA LEU A 132 1.57 3.94 -5.61
C LEU A 132 1.37 5.19 -6.47
N ARG A 133 1.28 5.03 -7.78
CA ARG A 133 1.01 6.14 -8.69
C ARG A 133 -0.35 6.76 -8.42
N HIS A 134 -1.39 5.94 -8.30
CA HIS A 134 -2.75 6.39 -8.05
C HIS A 134 -2.83 7.25 -6.78
N LEU A 135 -2.24 6.80 -5.66
CA LEU A 135 -2.26 7.53 -4.40
C LEU A 135 -1.37 8.79 -4.38
N LEU A 136 -0.30 8.82 -5.18
CA LEU A 136 0.65 9.94 -5.22
C LEU A 136 0.27 11.01 -6.25
N GLU A 137 -0.43 10.64 -7.32
CA GLU A 137 -0.84 11.55 -8.40
C GLU A 137 -2.23 12.17 -8.16
N ASN A 138 -3.10 11.54 -7.34
CA ASN A 138 -4.42 12.07 -6.97
C ASN A 138 -4.39 12.91 -5.69
N ASN A 139 -5.43 13.73 -5.48
CA ASN A 139 -5.63 14.50 -4.26
C ASN A 139 -6.93 14.04 -3.54
N PRO A 140 -7.00 14.16 -2.19
CA PRO A 140 -5.89 14.51 -1.30
C PRO A 140 -4.82 13.40 -1.26
N ARG A 141 -3.56 13.78 -1.10
CA ARG A 141 -2.47 12.82 -0.87
C ARG A 141 -2.41 12.44 0.60
N PRO A 142 -2.03 11.18 0.92
CA PRO A 142 -1.80 10.80 2.30
C PRO A 142 -0.56 11.53 2.88
N ASN A 143 -0.51 11.74 4.19
CA ASN A 143 0.67 12.29 4.84
C ASN A 143 1.83 11.30 4.84
N ARG A 144 1.51 10.03 5.02
CA ARG A 144 2.46 8.91 4.94
C ARG A 144 1.76 7.62 4.51
N MET A 145 2.55 6.72 3.94
CA MET A 145 2.09 5.40 3.54
C MET A 145 2.97 4.32 4.18
N ILE A 146 2.36 3.34 4.82
CA ILE A 146 3.01 2.15 5.38
C ILE A 146 2.47 0.94 4.61
N LEU A 147 3.34 0.36 3.79
CA LEU A 147 2.92 -0.65 2.83
C LEU A 147 3.74 -1.92 2.99
N THR A 148 3.05 -3.05 3.03
CA THR A 148 3.67 -4.37 2.91
C THR A 148 3.72 -4.74 1.43
N ILE A 149 4.93 -4.89 0.89
CA ILE A 149 5.20 -5.19 -0.52
C ILE A 149 6.31 -6.24 -0.65
N GLN A 150 6.52 -6.76 -1.85
CA GLN A 150 7.65 -7.68 -2.10
C GLN A 150 9.00 -7.01 -1.76
N LYS A 151 9.88 -7.76 -1.08
CA LYS A 151 11.20 -7.29 -0.63
C LYS A 151 12.04 -6.66 -1.75
N GLU A 152 12.04 -7.25 -2.95
CA GLU A 152 12.81 -6.71 -4.07
C GLU A 152 12.21 -5.42 -4.64
N VAL A 153 10.89 -5.28 -4.59
CA VAL A 153 10.21 -4.02 -4.97
C VAL A 153 10.53 -2.93 -3.96
N ALA A 154 10.51 -3.26 -2.66
CA ALA A 154 10.92 -2.35 -1.59
C ALA A 154 12.35 -1.82 -1.78
N LYS A 155 13.31 -2.72 -2.04
CA LYS A 155 14.71 -2.35 -2.33
C LYS A 155 14.82 -1.42 -3.53
N ARG A 156 14.03 -1.65 -4.59
CA ARG A 156 14.04 -0.80 -5.78
C ARG A 156 13.47 0.59 -5.52
N ILE A 157 12.43 0.70 -4.69
CA ILE A 157 11.81 1.97 -4.31
C ILE A 157 12.73 2.77 -3.38
N CYS A 158 13.33 2.09 -2.40
CA CYS A 158 14.17 2.71 -1.37
C CYS A 158 15.66 2.84 -1.77
N VAL A 159 15.97 2.72 -3.07
CA VAL A 159 17.34 2.91 -3.54
C VAL A 159 17.83 4.32 -3.23
N PRO A 160 19.06 4.49 -2.68
CA PRO A 160 19.63 5.82 -2.45
C PRO A 160 19.80 6.62 -3.74
N GLU A 161 19.69 7.93 -3.64
CA GLU A 161 19.93 8.86 -4.76
C GLU A 161 21.31 8.60 -5.40
N GLY A 162 21.38 8.71 -6.73
CA GLY A 162 22.61 8.49 -7.50
C GLY A 162 23.03 7.04 -7.71
N LYS A 163 22.31 6.07 -7.11
CA LYS A 163 22.54 4.64 -7.37
C LYS A 163 21.49 4.12 -8.35
N LYS A 164 21.51 2.83 -8.67
CA LYS A 164 20.66 2.15 -9.67
C LYS A 164 19.18 2.56 -9.64
N MET A 165 18.90 3.82 -10.00
CA MET A 165 17.57 4.38 -10.06
C MET A 165 16.69 3.61 -11.05
N SER A 166 15.39 3.65 -10.84
CA SER A 166 14.37 3.09 -11.71
C SER A 166 13.21 4.07 -11.83
N LEU A 167 12.40 3.93 -12.88
CA LEU A 167 11.20 4.77 -13.03
C LEU A 167 10.30 4.67 -11.79
N LEU A 168 10.14 3.46 -11.21
CA LEU A 168 9.39 3.25 -9.98
C LEU A 168 9.99 3.99 -8.77
N ALA A 169 11.33 4.00 -8.63
CA ALA A 169 11.96 4.76 -7.56
C ALA A 169 11.70 6.27 -7.73
N LEU A 170 11.85 6.80 -8.95
CA LEU A 170 11.56 8.20 -9.24
C LEU A 170 10.10 8.56 -8.97
N SER A 171 9.14 7.70 -9.40
CA SER A 171 7.71 7.98 -9.22
C SER A 171 7.30 8.05 -7.74
N VAL A 172 8.08 7.48 -6.85
CA VAL A 172 7.85 7.59 -5.40
C VAL A 172 8.67 8.72 -4.80
N GLN A 173 9.98 8.81 -5.12
CA GLN A 173 10.90 9.72 -4.45
C GLN A 173 10.68 11.20 -4.82
N VAL A 174 9.96 11.47 -5.91
CA VAL A 174 9.48 12.83 -6.23
C VAL A 174 8.47 13.32 -5.20
N TYR A 175 7.65 12.43 -4.65
CA TYR A 175 6.57 12.78 -3.74
C TYR A 175 6.90 12.58 -2.26
N GLY A 176 7.87 11.73 -1.93
CA GLY A 176 8.17 11.42 -0.54
C GLY A 176 9.50 10.69 -0.36
N LYS A 177 9.88 10.47 0.89
CA LYS A 177 11.08 9.74 1.28
C LYS A 177 10.69 8.31 1.66
N PRO A 178 11.00 7.28 0.81
CA PRO A 178 10.76 5.89 1.16
C PRO A 178 11.90 5.32 2.00
N GLU A 179 11.55 4.50 3.01
CA GLU A 179 12.48 3.78 3.86
C GLU A 179 11.97 2.35 4.11
N ILE A 180 12.87 1.37 4.16
CA ILE A 180 12.53 0.00 4.59
C ILE A 180 12.48 0.00 6.11
N ALA A 181 11.30 -0.20 6.69
CA ALA A 181 11.04 -0.16 8.12
C ALA A 181 10.96 -1.57 8.75
N GLY A 182 10.83 -2.62 7.94
CA GLY A 182 10.74 -3.98 8.45
C GLY A 182 10.83 -5.04 7.38
N HIS A 183 11.05 -6.27 7.84
CA HIS A 183 11.06 -7.48 7.00
C HIS A 183 9.96 -8.43 7.47
N ILE A 184 9.30 -9.11 6.54
CA ILE A 184 8.24 -10.08 6.80
C ILE A 184 8.55 -11.37 6.04
N PRO A 185 8.79 -12.49 6.75
CA PRO A 185 8.99 -13.77 6.10
C PRO A 185 7.70 -14.27 5.45
N ALA A 186 7.82 -15.05 4.39
CA ALA A 186 6.68 -15.61 3.68
C ALA A 186 5.74 -16.44 4.58
N GLY A 187 6.28 -17.09 5.61
CA GLY A 187 5.50 -17.87 6.57
C GLY A 187 4.54 -17.08 7.46
N ALA A 188 4.65 -15.74 7.49
CA ALA A 188 3.70 -14.88 8.21
C ALA A 188 2.33 -14.76 7.51
N PHE A 189 2.20 -15.28 6.29
CA PHE A 189 1.00 -15.20 5.46
C PHE A 189 0.33 -16.55 5.27
N TYR A 190 -0.97 -16.52 4.98
CA TYR A 190 -1.77 -17.66 4.54
C TYR A 190 -2.57 -17.34 3.25
N PRO A 191 -2.39 -18.11 2.17
CA PRO A 191 -1.26 -19.01 1.94
C PRO A 191 0.07 -18.23 1.88
N PRO A 192 1.22 -18.88 2.12
CA PRO A 192 2.50 -18.21 2.04
C PRO A 192 2.81 -17.79 0.59
N PRO A 193 3.28 -16.55 0.35
CA PRO A 193 3.78 -16.11 -0.95
C PRO A 193 5.11 -16.82 -1.31
N LYS A 194 5.52 -16.72 -2.57
CA LYS A 194 6.78 -17.32 -3.05
C LYS A 194 8.04 -16.57 -2.58
N VAL A 195 7.90 -15.36 -2.11
CA VAL A 195 9.01 -14.46 -1.74
C VAL A 195 8.67 -13.72 -0.45
N ASP A 196 9.70 -13.31 0.26
CA ASP A 196 9.55 -12.47 1.44
C ASP A 196 9.02 -11.08 1.08
N SER A 197 8.41 -10.43 2.06
CA SER A 197 7.93 -9.06 2.01
C SER A 197 8.80 -8.13 2.84
N ALA A 198 8.60 -6.85 2.62
CA ALA A 198 9.12 -5.79 3.47
C ALA A 198 8.02 -4.78 3.78
N ILE A 199 8.13 -4.16 4.93
CA ILE A 199 7.35 -2.98 5.30
C ILE A 199 8.13 -1.77 4.83
N ILE A 200 7.54 -0.95 3.98
CA ILE A 200 8.08 0.37 3.63
C ILE A 200 7.27 1.46 4.30
N CYS A 201 7.96 2.48 4.76
CA CYS A 201 7.38 3.74 5.19
C CYS A 201 7.74 4.81 4.17
N ILE A 202 6.75 5.52 3.63
CA ILE A 202 6.94 6.64 2.72
C ILE A 202 6.36 7.88 3.39
N LYS A 203 7.24 8.77 3.87
CA LYS A 203 6.85 10.09 4.41
C LYS A 203 6.74 11.06 3.25
N LEU A 204 5.53 11.55 2.98
CA LEU A 204 5.31 12.45 1.85
C LEU A 204 5.83 13.84 2.14
N TYR A 205 6.34 14.50 1.12
CA TYR A 205 6.68 15.92 1.19
C TYR A 205 5.41 16.77 1.13
N PRO A 206 5.36 17.92 1.79
CA PRO A 206 4.24 18.85 1.67
C PRO A 206 3.97 19.28 0.22
N LYS A 207 5.02 19.34 -0.58
CA LYS A 207 4.97 19.57 -2.04
C LYS A 207 5.94 18.60 -2.73
N PRO A 208 5.61 18.08 -3.90
CA PRO A 208 6.55 17.27 -4.69
C PRO A 208 7.86 18.02 -4.94
N ARG A 209 8.96 17.31 -5.09
CA ARG A 209 10.28 17.90 -5.43
C ARG A 209 10.31 18.57 -6.81
N ILE A 210 9.38 18.17 -7.69
CA ILE A 210 9.18 18.76 -9.01
C ILE A 210 7.92 19.62 -8.94
N PRO A 211 7.96 20.89 -9.40
CA PRO A 211 6.76 21.73 -9.48
C PRO A 211 5.63 21.05 -10.23
N ALA A 212 4.39 21.25 -9.78
CA ALA A 212 3.22 20.59 -10.38
C ALA A 212 3.09 20.84 -11.89
N SER A 213 3.44 22.06 -12.35
CA SER A 213 3.44 22.42 -13.77
C SER A 213 4.47 21.69 -14.63
N LEU A 214 5.46 21.02 -14.03
CA LEU A 214 6.54 20.30 -14.71
C LEU A 214 6.49 18.79 -14.49
N LEU A 215 5.52 18.27 -13.73
CA LEU A 215 5.46 16.84 -13.40
C LEU A 215 5.26 15.97 -14.64
N ASP A 216 4.37 16.37 -15.54
CA ASP A 216 4.09 15.61 -16.77
C ASP A 216 5.31 15.54 -17.67
N ASP A 217 5.98 16.67 -17.90
CA ASP A 217 7.22 16.74 -18.68
C ASP A 217 8.35 15.93 -18.02
N PHE A 218 8.47 16.03 -16.68
CA PHE A 218 9.43 15.23 -15.93
C PHE A 218 9.21 13.74 -16.12
N PHE A 219 7.97 13.27 -15.98
CA PHE A 219 7.66 11.84 -16.14
C PHE A 219 7.76 11.38 -17.60
N LEU A 220 7.49 12.24 -18.58
CA LEU A 220 7.72 11.98 -19.99
C LEU A 220 9.22 11.73 -20.24
N LEU A 221 10.07 12.65 -19.79
CA LEU A 221 11.53 12.53 -19.90
C LEU A 221 12.06 11.30 -19.13
N ALA A 222 11.57 11.06 -17.92
CA ALA A 222 11.96 9.89 -17.15
C ALA A 222 11.59 8.58 -17.87
N LYS A 223 10.35 8.44 -18.39
CA LYS A 223 9.94 7.27 -19.19
C LYS A 223 10.83 7.08 -20.40
N ALA A 224 11.10 8.15 -21.16
CA ALA A 224 11.99 8.10 -22.31
C ALA A 224 13.40 7.66 -21.92
N GLY A 225 13.97 8.22 -20.84
CA GLY A 225 15.31 7.88 -20.35
C GLY A 225 15.46 6.43 -19.88
N PHE A 226 14.39 5.85 -19.28
CA PHE A 226 14.38 4.45 -18.83
C PHE A 226 13.86 3.45 -19.87
N SER A 227 13.44 3.91 -21.06
CA SER A 227 12.87 3.05 -22.12
C SER A 227 13.84 1.99 -22.63
N GLN A 228 15.16 2.28 -22.62
CA GLN A 228 16.19 1.43 -23.21
C GLN A 228 17.35 1.16 -22.25
N LYS A 229 17.25 0.09 -21.44
CA LYS A 229 18.22 -0.26 -20.37
C LYS A 229 19.69 -0.35 -20.79
N ARG A 230 19.98 -0.70 -22.05
CA ARG A 230 21.34 -0.94 -22.58
C ARG A 230 21.91 0.24 -23.36
N LYS A 231 21.16 1.33 -23.49
CA LYS A 231 21.61 2.53 -24.22
C LYS A 231 22.09 3.60 -23.25
N THR A 232 22.95 4.49 -23.72
CA THR A 232 23.28 5.72 -22.99
C THR A 232 22.04 6.58 -22.82
N LEU A 233 22.00 7.42 -21.80
CA LEU A 233 20.85 8.31 -21.53
C LEU A 233 20.49 9.16 -22.75
N ARG A 234 21.53 9.71 -23.45
CA ARG A 234 21.34 10.48 -24.70
C ARG A 234 20.57 9.69 -25.75
N ASN A 235 20.95 8.44 -25.99
CA ASN A 235 20.32 7.59 -27.00
C ASN A 235 18.96 7.09 -26.57
N ALA A 236 18.77 6.85 -25.26
CA ALA A 236 17.47 6.47 -24.70
C ALA A 236 16.46 7.62 -24.84
N LEU A 237 16.86 8.85 -24.50
CA LEU A 237 16.03 10.04 -24.68
C LEU A 237 15.70 10.30 -26.16
N ALA A 238 16.71 10.29 -27.04
CA ALA A 238 16.49 10.51 -28.47
C ALA A 238 15.53 9.50 -29.11
N GLY A 239 15.61 8.23 -28.68
CA GLY A 239 14.70 7.19 -29.16
C GLY A 239 13.35 7.20 -28.44
N GLY A 240 13.34 7.45 -27.12
CA GLY A 240 12.14 7.43 -26.31
C GLY A 240 11.19 8.59 -26.58
N LEU A 241 11.71 9.81 -26.83
CA LEU A 241 10.88 10.99 -27.13
C LEU A 241 10.23 10.94 -28.54
N ARG A 242 10.66 10.05 -29.42
CA ARG A 242 10.01 9.81 -30.71
C ARG A 242 8.78 8.90 -30.61
N LEU A 243 8.55 8.30 -29.45
CA LEU A 243 7.43 7.38 -29.20
C LEU A 243 6.23 8.07 -28.55
N PHE A 244 6.38 9.33 -28.24
CA PHE A 244 5.36 10.21 -27.66
C PHE A 244 5.15 11.45 -28.55
#